data_c628e2a9bac65fbc519c8df954439900
#
_entry.id   c628e2a9bac65fbc519c8df954439900
#
_cell.length_a   1.000
_cell.length_b   1.000
_cell.length_c   1.000
_cell.angle_alpha   90.00
_cell.angle_beta   90.00
_cell.angle_gamma   90.00
#
_symmetry.space_group_name_H-M   'P 1'
#
loop_
_entity.id
_entity.type
_entity.pdbx_description
1 polymer ?
#
loop_
_entity_poly.entity_id
_entity_poly.type
_entity_poly.pdbx_seq_one_letter_code
_entity_poly.pdbx_strand_id
1 'polypeptide(L)'
;VNIGPGKDICRLWKDAADNAHLPFGLSEHLAASFTWWAVNKGCDSYGPYKGIPYDGNRPELQDFYHNNKAYAEELQSRGILGEMPERWMTTDRNYQEYWLKAIREMIDLFQPDLLYSDSGLPFLQPEAELSNTQPGLEAVAHLYNTSIEKFGSNHAVYTQKDRRPQIAEVGLVDVECSQLAEISQRPWQTDTFLGGWFYDEGCSYKPVNQLIEMLVDIVSKNGCMMLNVSQRPDGTIDEEARWELEEIGKWISICGEGIYGTRPFRVFGEGDTRVTIQGFTEERASWTAKDFRFTTDKSGKILYAFMMAEPADHRAVI
;
A
#
# COMPACT_ATOMS: atom_id res chain seq x y z
N VAL A 1 19.44 -7.88 12.24
CA VAL A 1 20.39 -6.74 12.18
C VAL A 1 21.83 -7.13 11.88
N ASN A 2 22.05 -8.32 11.36
CA ASN A 2 23.40 -8.81 11.05
C ASN A 2 23.89 -8.42 9.65
N ILE A 3 23.02 -7.84 8.82
CA ILE A 3 23.31 -7.43 7.44
C ILE A 3 22.93 -5.96 7.30
N GLY A 4 23.55 -5.27 6.34
CA GLY A 4 23.35 -3.85 6.11
C GLY A 4 23.97 -2.99 7.21
N PRO A 5 23.27 -1.94 7.69
CA PRO A 5 23.82 -0.99 8.65
C PRO A 5 23.99 -1.56 10.09
N GLY A 6 23.59 -2.82 10.36
CA GLY A 6 23.63 -3.42 11.69
C GLY A 6 22.75 -2.73 12.73
N LYS A 7 21.69 -2.06 12.29
CA LYS A 7 20.75 -1.28 13.13
C LYS A 7 19.34 -1.81 12.99
N ASP A 8 18.49 -1.59 13.99
CA ASP A 8 17.06 -1.79 13.91
C ASP A 8 16.42 -0.61 13.17
N ILE A 9 16.19 -0.80 11.87
CA ILE A 9 15.65 0.24 10.98
C ILE A 9 14.21 0.58 11.37
N CYS A 10 13.39 -0.42 11.72
CA CYS A 10 12.01 -0.17 12.15
C CYS A 10 11.98 0.71 13.40
N ARG A 11 12.88 0.46 14.37
CA ARG A 11 13.00 1.28 15.58
C ARG A 11 13.41 2.72 15.24
N LEU A 12 14.36 2.90 14.35
CA LEU A 12 14.79 4.25 13.95
C LEU A 12 13.67 5.04 13.30
N TRP A 13 12.86 4.42 12.45
CA TRP A 13 11.70 5.06 11.84
C TRP A 13 10.60 5.34 12.86
N LYS A 14 10.33 4.39 13.77
CA LYS A 14 9.35 4.59 14.86
C LYS A 14 9.74 5.77 15.74
N ASP A 15 11.00 5.83 16.17
CA ASP A 15 11.50 6.92 17.01
C ASP A 15 11.43 8.28 16.29
N ALA A 16 11.73 8.29 14.97
CA ALA A 16 11.61 9.50 14.16
C ALA A 16 10.15 9.97 14.02
N ALA A 17 9.22 9.04 13.80
CA ALA A 17 7.78 9.35 13.73
C ALA A 17 7.26 9.90 15.06
N ASP A 18 7.63 9.27 16.19
CA ASP A 18 7.24 9.73 17.52
C ASP A 18 7.77 11.13 17.81
N ASN A 19 9.02 11.41 17.47
CA ASN A 19 9.62 12.74 17.63
C ASN A 19 8.94 13.81 16.77
N ALA A 20 8.42 13.42 15.60
CA ALA A 20 7.68 14.30 14.72
C ALA A 20 6.16 14.35 15.02
N HIS A 21 5.69 13.59 16.01
CA HIS A 21 4.26 13.43 16.33
C HIS A 21 3.43 12.92 15.15
N LEU A 22 4.01 12.02 14.36
CA LEU A 22 3.35 11.38 13.21
C LEU A 22 2.89 9.97 13.59
N PRO A 23 1.73 9.51 13.09
CA PRO A 23 1.35 8.11 13.14
C PRO A 23 2.41 7.24 12.46
N PHE A 24 2.60 6.02 12.97
CA PHE A 24 3.59 5.08 12.45
C PHE A 24 2.92 3.82 11.91
N GLY A 25 3.18 3.51 10.65
CA GLY A 25 2.71 2.29 10.01
C GLY A 25 3.83 1.32 9.70
N LEU A 26 3.50 0.03 9.68
CA LEU A 26 4.35 -1.06 9.22
C LEU A 26 3.70 -1.77 8.04
N SER A 27 4.51 -2.10 7.04
CA SER A 27 4.12 -2.95 5.92
C SER A 27 4.83 -4.30 6.03
N GLU A 28 4.09 -5.39 5.82
CA GLU A 28 4.64 -6.74 5.81
C GLU A 28 4.42 -7.41 4.46
N HIS A 29 5.44 -8.13 3.99
CA HIS A 29 5.43 -8.93 2.77
C HIS A 29 5.81 -10.40 3.04
N LEU A 30 6.03 -10.74 4.30
CA LEU A 30 6.46 -12.08 4.71
C LEU A 30 5.46 -13.16 4.37
N ALA A 31 4.16 -12.84 4.38
CA ALA A 31 3.12 -13.78 4.00
C ALA A 31 3.23 -14.26 2.55
N ALA A 32 3.74 -13.41 1.65
CA ALA A 32 3.97 -13.71 0.23
C ALA A 32 5.33 -14.36 -0.07
N SER A 33 6.13 -14.65 0.93
CA SER A 33 7.50 -15.17 0.77
C SER A 33 7.57 -16.49 0.01
N PHE A 34 6.53 -17.33 0.07
CA PHE A 34 6.47 -18.57 -0.69
C PHE A 34 6.62 -18.33 -2.18
N THR A 35 5.99 -17.29 -2.69
CA THR A 35 5.99 -16.89 -4.09
C THR A 35 7.21 -16.04 -4.42
N TRP A 36 7.41 -14.97 -3.70
CA TRP A 36 8.44 -13.99 -4.00
C TRP A 36 9.84 -14.55 -3.84
N TRP A 37 10.02 -15.51 -2.93
CA TRP A 37 11.30 -16.15 -2.72
C TRP A 37 11.44 -17.50 -3.42
N ALA A 38 10.56 -17.82 -4.36
CA ALA A 38 10.69 -19.02 -5.17
C ALA A 38 12.03 -19.07 -5.92
N VAL A 39 12.56 -17.91 -6.31
CA VAL A 39 13.87 -17.79 -6.98
C VAL A 39 15.08 -17.93 -6.06
N ASN A 40 14.91 -17.90 -4.73
CA ASN A 40 15.99 -17.96 -3.75
C ASN A 40 16.81 -19.26 -3.80
N LYS A 41 16.31 -20.29 -4.50
CA LYS A 41 17.03 -21.54 -4.78
C LYS A 41 17.92 -21.47 -6.03
N GLY A 42 17.89 -20.33 -6.74
CA GLY A 42 18.67 -20.12 -7.96
C GLY A 42 20.04 -19.48 -7.73
N CYS A 43 20.51 -18.82 -8.76
CA CYS A 43 21.72 -18.02 -8.78
C CYS A 43 21.60 -16.96 -9.90
N ASP A 44 22.48 -15.97 -9.88
CA ASP A 44 22.57 -15.01 -11.00
C ASP A 44 22.91 -15.73 -12.32
N SER A 45 22.21 -15.36 -13.38
CA SER A 45 22.46 -15.87 -14.74
C SER A 45 23.52 -15.07 -15.49
N TYR A 46 23.83 -13.86 -15.07
CA TYR A 46 24.83 -12.95 -15.65
C TYR A 46 25.45 -12.07 -14.55
N GLY A 47 26.48 -11.31 -14.90
CA GLY A 47 27.17 -10.40 -13.98
C GLY A 47 28.28 -11.05 -13.15
N PRO A 48 28.89 -10.31 -12.22
CA PRO A 48 30.09 -10.76 -11.48
C PRO A 48 29.80 -11.93 -10.51
N TYR A 49 28.55 -12.15 -10.13
CA TYR A 49 28.13 -13.21 -9.21
C TYR A 49 27.44 -14.38 -9.91
N LYS A 50 27.55 -14.46 -11.24
CA LYS A 50 26.95 -15.54 -12.05
C LYS A 50 27.32 -16.91 -11.50
N GLY A 51 26.30 -17.74 -11.28
CA GLY A 51 26.44 -19.12 -10.83
C GLY A 51 26.73 -19.29 -9.34
N ILE A 52 26.84 -18.20 -8.57
CA ILE A 52 26.95 -18.29 -7.11
C ILE A 52 25.54 -18.51 -6.55
N PRO A 53 25.27 -19.62 -5.85
CA PRO A 53 23.95 -19.91 -5.30
C PRO A 53 23.51 -18.85 -4.30
N TYR A 54 22.23 -18.46 -4.36
CA TYR A 54 21.63 -17.58 -3.37
C TYR A 54 21.52 -18.26 -2.00
N ASP A 55 21.37 -17.47 -0.96
CA ASP A 55 21.28 -17.95 0.43
C ASP A 55 20.11 -18.93 0.67
N GLY A 56 19.04 -18.88 -0.12
CA GLY A 56 17.94 -19.84 -0.08
C GLY A 56 18.36 -21.29 -0.40
N ASN A 57 19.56 -21.52 -0.96
CA ASN A 57 20.12 -22.86 -1.16
C ASN A 57 20.83 -23.40 0.10
N ARG A 58 21.07 -22.59 1.11
CA ARG A 58 21.81 -22.96 2.33
C ARG A 58 20.90 -23.67 3.31
N PRO A 59 21.22 -24.93 3.74
CA PRO A 59 20.37 -25.69 4.65
C PRO A 59 20.06 -24.97 5.96
N GLU A 60 21.03 -24.22 6.50
CA GLU A 60 20.92 -23.49 7.76
C GLU A 60 19.98 -22.27 7.70
N LEU A 61 19.55 -21.85 6.51
CA LEU A 61 18.65 -20.71 6.32
C LEU A 61 17.24 -21.12 5.88
N GLN A 62 16.93 -22.42 5.83
CA GLN A 62 15.64 -22.89 5.31
C GLN A 62 14.44 -22.43 6.15
N ASP A 63 14.63 -22.16 7.44
CA ASP A 63 13.57 -21.60 8.30
C ASP A 63 13.08 -20.23 7.83
N PHE A 64 13.97 -19.46 7.16
CA PHE A 64 13.61 -18.15 6.60
C PHE A 64 12.98 -18.23 5.22
N TYR A 65 13.42 -19.17 4.40
CA TYR A 65 13.05 -19.25 2.99
C TYR A 65 12.05 -20.36 2.69
N HIS A 66 11.68 -21.14 3.67
CA HIS A 66 11.00 -22.42 3.64
C HIS A 66 11.27 -23.28 2.37
N ASN A 67 10.98 -24.56 2.40
CA ASN A 67 11.41 -25.48 1.32
C ASN A 67 10.44 -25.41 0.13
N ASN A 68 10.64 -24.46 -0.75
CA ASN A 68 9.87 -24.30 -1.99
C ASN A 68 10.62 -24.77 -3.25
N LYS A 69 11.65 -25.62 -3.10
CA LYS A 69 12.52 -26.04 -4.20
C LYS A 69 11.75 -26.64 -5.39
N ALA A 70 10.83 -27.57 -5.12
CA ALA A 70 10.06 -28.21 -6.19
C ALA A 70 9.20 -27.19 -6.97
N TYR A 71 8.66 -26.22 -6.27
CA TYR A 71 7.89 -25.14 -6.87
C TYR A 71 8.76 -24.18 -7.68
N ALA A 72 9.93 -23.83 -7.19
CA ALA A 72 10.90 -23.02 -7.93
C ALA A 72 11.38 -23.73 -9.22
N GLU A 73 11.64 -25.04 -9.15
CA GLU A 73 11.98 -25.87 -10.32
C GLU A 73 10.85 -25.94 -11.35
N GLU A 74 9.59 -26.03 -10.89
CA GLU A 74 8.42 -25.98 -11.77
C GLU A 74 8.33 -24.63 -12.48
N LEU A 75 8.41 -23.52 -11.76
CA LEU A 75 8.38 -22.17 -12.34
C LEU A 75 9.50 -21.97 -13.36
N GLN A 76 10.71 -22.42 -13.05
CA GLN A 76 11.86 -22.35 -13.94
C GLN A 76 11.64 -23.19 -15.20
N SER A 77 11.11 -24.41 -15.07
CA SER A 77 10.84 -25.29 -16.21
C SER A 77 9.79 -24.74 -17.18
N ARG A 78 8.85 -23.95 -16.64
CA ARG A 78 7.76 -23.30 -17.42
C ARG A 78 8.20 -21.96 -18.02
N GLY A 79 9.40 -21.46 -17.73
CA GLY A 79 9.87 -20.14 -18.17
C GLY A 79 9.12 -18.96 -17.51
N ILE A 80 8.44 -19.21 -16.40
CA ILE A 80 7.53 -18.27 -15.73
C ILE A 80 8.27 -17.49 -14.62
N LEU A 81 9.56 -17.23 -14.76
CA LEU A 81 10.25 -16.31 -13.87
C LEU A 81 9.72 -14.90 -14.12
N GLY A 82 8.81 -14.46 -13.27
CA GLY A 82 8.19 -13.13 -13.31
C GLY A 82 6.66 -13.12 -13.47
N GLU A 83 6.02 -14.25 -13.73
CA GLU A 83 4.56 -14.34 -13.65
C GLU A 83 4.10 -14.72 -12.24
N MET A 84 3.00 -14.12 -11.81
CA MET A 84 2.36 -14.40 -10.52
C MET A 84 1.92 -15.86 -10.48
N PRO A 85 2.41 -16.67 -9.54
CA PRO A 85 2.00 -18.07 -9.45
C PRO A 85 0.56 -18.19 -8.96
N GLU A 86 -0.08 -19.31 -9.27
CA GLU A 86 -1.42 -19.65 -8.81
C GLU A 86 -1.54 -19.66 -7.27
N ARG A 87 -0.43 -19.85 -6.57
CA ARG A 87 -0.36 -19.79 -5.11
C ARG A 87 0.51 -18.62 -4.66
N TRP A 88 -0.14 -17.61 -4.11
CA TRP A 88 0.54 -16.45 -3.55
C TRP A 88 1.16 -16.74 -2.18
N MET A 89 0.49 -17.53 -1.36
CA MET A 89 0.91 -17.84 0.02
C MET A 89 1.05 -19.34 0.24
N THR A 90 1.94 -19.72 1.15
CA THR A 90 2.17 -21.12 1.50
C THR A 90 1.04 -21.71 2.34
N THR A 91 0.84 -23.03 2.18
CA THR A 91 0.00 -23.85 3.08
C THR A 91 0.81 -24.53 4.20
N ASP A 92 2.13 -24.29 4.26
CA ASP A 92 2.99 -24.84 5.30
C ASP A 92 2.64 -24.23 6.66
N ARG A 93 2.16 -25.07 7.57
CA ARG A 93 1.74 -24.68 8.92
C ARG A 93 2.89 -24.15 9.77
N ASN A 94 4.08 -24.73 9.67
CA ASN A 94 5.23 -24.27 10.45
C ASN A 94 5.62 -22.85 10.05
N TYR A 95 5.57 -22.56 8.73
CA TYR A 95 5.83 -21.21 8.26
C TYR A 95 4.75 -20.22 8.69
N GLN A 96 3.48 -20.61 8.65
CA GLN A 96 2.38 -19.76 9.12
C GLN A 96 2.49 -19.42 10.61
N GLU A 97 2.90 -20.39 11.45
CA GLU A 97 3.16 -20.16 12.88
C GLU A 97 4.35 -19.24 13.10
N TYR A 98 5.45 -19.44 12.35
CA TYR A 98 6.60 -18.53 12.36
C TYR A 98 6.20 -17.11 11.98
N TRP A 99 5.47 -16.95 10.89
CA TRP A 99 4.96 -15.66 10.44
C TRP A 99 4.11 -14.97 11.51
N LEU A 100 3.15 -15.68 12.08
CA LEU A 100 2.27 -15.12 13.13
C LEU A 100 3.06 -14.65 14.35
N LYS A 101 4.07 -15.42 14.76
CA LYS A 101 4.97 -15.05 15.86
C LYS A 101 5.74 -13.77 15.51
N ALA A 102 6.31 -13.68 14.33
CA ALA A 102 7.05 -12.51 13.88
C ALA A 102 6.17 -11.25 13.81
N ILE A 103 4.94 -11.37 13.28
CA ILE A 103 4.01 -10.23 13.20
C ILE A 103 3.54 -9.77 14.58
N ARG A 104 3.25 -10.70 15.49
CA ARG A 104 2.93 -10.35 16.89
C ARG A 104 4.08 -9.62 17.57
N GLU A 105 5.31 -10.12 17.40
CA GLU A 105 6.51 -9.46 17.94
C GLU A 105 6.66 -8.02 17.37
N MET A 106 6.44 -7.81 16.08
CA MET A 106 6.45 -6.47 15.48
C MET A 106 5.38 -5.56 16.07
N ILE A 107 4.15 -6.06 16.25
CA ILE A 107 3.06 -5.31 16.88
C ILE A 107 3.42 -4.93 18.31
N ASP A 108 3.94 -5.87 19.10
CA ASP A 108 4.30 -5.64 20.51
C ASP A 108 5.45 -4.64 20.66
N LEU A 109 6.48 -4.75 19.80
CA LEU A 109 7.66 -3.89 19.85
C LEU A 109 7.40 -2.46 19.38
N PHE A 110 6.57 -2.28 18.35
CA PHE A 110 6.41 -0.98 17.70
C PHE A 110 5.05 -0.35 17.90
N GLN A 111 4.04 -1.12 18.29
CA GLN A 111 2.65 -0.65 18.48
C GLN A 111 2.19 0.27 17.33
N PRO A 112 2.18 -0.22 16.09
CA PRO A 112 1.91 0.59 14.93
C PRO A 112 0.45 1.07 14.90
N ASP A 113 0.24 2.27 14.36
CA ASP A 113 -1.10 2.81 14.12
C ASP A 113 -1.73 2.18 12.86
N LEU A 114 -0.88 1.66 11.95
CA LEU A 114 -1.31 0.96 10.74
C LEU A 114 -0.44 -0.27 10.52
N LEU A 115 -1.07 -1.41 10.23
CA LEU A 115 -0.43 -2.60 9.71
C LEU A 115 -0.96 -2.88 8.30
N TYR A 116 -0.06 -2.92 7.33
CA TYR A 116 -0.37 -3.18 5.94
C TYR A 116 0.14 -4.56 5.52
N SER A 117 -0.75 -5.40 5.00
CA SER A 117 -0.36 -6.63 4.31
C SER A 117 -0.45 -6.42 2.81
N ASP A 118 0.69 -6.49 2.11
CA ASP A 118 0.76 -6.33 0.66
C ASP A 118 0.26 -7.59 -0.06
N SER A 119 -1.00 -7.89 0.18
CA SER A 119 -1.79 -8.95 -0.45
C SER A 119 -3.20 -8.93 0.16
N GLY A 120 -3.97 -10.01 0.00
CA GLY A 120 -5.17 -10.24 0.79
C GLY A 120 -4.84 -10.58 2.26
N LEU A 121 -5.87 -10.95 3.03
CA LEU A 121 -5.66 -11.43 4.39
C LEU A 121 -4.68 -12.61 4.38
N PRO A 122 -3.58 -12.57 5.17
CA PRO A 122 -2.53 -13.56 5.10
C PRO A 122 -3.02 -15.01 5.22
N PHE A 123 -2.50 -15.84 4.32
CA PHE A 123 -2.80 -17.28 4.16
C PHE A 123 -4.23 -17.63 3.73
N LEU A 124 -5.02 -16.64 3.30
CA LEU A 124 -6.29 -16.87 2.67
C LEU A 124 -6.08 -17.27 1.20
N GLN A 125 -6.31 -18.54 0.89
CA GLN A 125 -6.34 -18.99 -0.50
C GLN A 125 -7.64 -18.52 -1.17
N PRO A 126 -7.64 -18.24 -2.50
CA PRO A 126 -8.84 -17.76 -3.21
C PRO A 126 -10.08 -18.62 -3.03
N GLU A 127 -9.90 -19.93 -2.88
CA GLU A 127 -10.96 -20.93 -2.72
C GLU A 127 -11.11 -21.45 -1.27
N ALA A 128 -10.32 -20.92 -0.32
CA ALA A 128 -10.31 -21.42 1.03
C ALA A 128 -11.50 -20.90 1.85
N GLU A 129 -12.09 -21.77 2.65
CA GLU A 129 -12.99 -21.37 3.70
C GLU A 129 -12.25 -20.48 4.73
N LEU A 130 -12.97 -19.57 5.38
CA LEU A 130 -12.40 -18.66 6.40
C LEU A 130 -11.65 -19.39 7.53
N SER A 131 -11.97 -20.67 7.77
CA SER A 131 -11.25 -21.53 8.71
C SER A 131 -9.75 -21.70 8.44
N ASN A 132 -9.32 -21.50 7.19
CA ASN A 132 -7.91 -21.59 6.80
C ASN A 132 -7.14 -20.27 6.95
N THR A 133 -7.80 -19.20 7.41
CA THR A 133 -7.21 -17.87 7.55
C THR A 133 -6.85 -17.53 8.98
N GLN A 134 -6.83 -18.52 9.87
CA GLN A 134 -6.60 -18.34 11.31
C GLN A 134 -5.39 -17.43 11.64
N PRO A 135 -4.19 -17.65 11.09
CA PRO A 135 -3.04 -16.83 11.42
C PRO A 135 -3.22 -15.34 11.06
N GLY A 136 -3.80 -15.05 9.90
CA GLY A 136 -4.09 -13.68 9.49
C GLY A 136 -5.08 -12.98 10.41
N LEU A 137 -6.19 -13.64 10.74
CA LEU A 137 -7.19 -13.13 11.68
C LEU A 137 -6.62 -12.94 13.09
N GLU A 138 -5.77 -13.85 13.55
CA GLU A 138 -5.10 -13.73 14.85
C GLU A 138 -4.14 -12.54 14.91
N ALA A 139 -3.41 -12.25 13.83
CA ALA A 139 -2.55 -11.08 13.74
C ALA A 139 -3.36 -9.78 13.81
N VAL A 140 -4.47 -9.70 13.07
CA VAL A 140 -5.37 -8.53 13.09
C VAL A 140 -6.02 -8.34 14.47
N ALA A 141 -6.49 -9.42 15.06
CA ALA A 141 -7.06 -9.38 16.42
C ALA A 141 -6.02 -8.90 17.44
N HIS A 142 -4.78 -9.35 17.33
CA HIS A 142 -3.68 -8.89 18.19
C HIS A 142 -3.41 -7.40 18.03
N LEU A 143 -3.35 -6.90 16.79
CA LEU A 143 -3.18 -5.46 16.52
C LEU A 143 -4.28 -4.62 17.18
N TYR A 144 -5.54 -5.01 16.98
CA TYR A 144 -6.67 -4.24 17.53
C TYR A 144 -6.74 -4.32 19.06
N ASN A 145 -6.48 -5.49 19.64
CA ASN A 145 -6.47 -5.67 21.09
C ASN A 145 -5.35 -4.85 21.75
N THR A 146 -4.14 -4.86 21.20
CA THR A 146 -3.01 -4.05 21.67
C THR A 146 -3.36 -2.55 21.64
N SER A 147 -4.03 -2.09 20.58
CA SER A 147 -4.53 -0.73 20.47
C SER A 147 -5.58 -0.40 21.55
N ILE A 148 -6.54 -1.31 21.76
CA ILE A 148 -7.58 -1.14 22.79
C ILE A 148 -6.98 -1.11 24.20
N GLU A 149 -6.03 -1.99 24.49
CA GLU A 149 -5.33 -2.01 25.79
C GLU A 149 -4.60 -0.69 26.05
N LYS A 150 -4.00 -0.11 25.04
CA LYS A 150 -3.25 1.15 25.17
C LYS A 150 -4.15 2.38 25.31
N PHE A 151 -5.25 2.46 24.56
CA PHE A 151 -6.05 3.67 24.39
C PHE A 151 -7.47 3.56 24.95
N GLY A 152 -7.92 2.39 25.38
CA GLY A 152 -9.30 2.12 25.80
C GLY A 152 -10.28 1.92 24.63
N SER A 153 -9.84 2.13 23.39
CA SER A 153 -10.59 1.87 22.16
C SER A 153 -9.62 1.58 21.01
N ASN A 154 -10.11 0.97 19.93
CA ASN A 154 -9.26 0.69 18.78
C ASN A 154 -8.95 1.99 18.00
N HIS A 155 -7.67 2.31 17.87
CA HIS A 155 -7.12 3.39 17.05
C HIS A 155 -6.24 2.87 15.91
N ALA A 156 -5.97 1.57 15.88
CA ALA A 156 -5.17 0.96 14.83
C ALA A 156 -6.00 0.61 13.60
N VAL A 157 -5.35 0.65 12.44
CA VAL A 157 -5.93 0.28 11.14
C VAL A 157 -5.15 -0.88 10.56
N TYR A 158 -5.87 -1.89 10.10
CA TYR A 158 -5.32 -2.94 9.25
C TYR A 158 -5.73 -2.71 7.80
N THR A 159 -4.80 -2.79 6.86
CA THR A 159 -5.05 -2.64 5.42
C THR A 159 -4.62 -3.87 4.63
N GLN A 160 -5.36 -4.22 3.60
CA GLN A 160 -5.15 -5.40 2.78
C GLN A 160 -5.88 -5.27 1.43
N LYS A 161 -5.58 -6.14 0.44
CA LYS A 161 -6.08 -6.02 -0.94
C LYS A 161 -7.27 -6.92 -1.29
N ASP A 162 -7.76 -7.74 -0.38
CA ASP A 162 -8.89 -8.64 -0.64
C ASP A 162 -10.23 -7.90 -0.57
N ARG A 163 -10.96 -7.89 -1.68
CA ARG A 163 -12.24 -7.19 -1.82
C ARG A 163 -13.45 -8.06 -1.52
N ARG A 164 -13.26 -9.34 -1.14
CA ARG A 164 -14.39 -10.20 -0.76
C ARG A 164 -15.10 -9.61 0.45
N PRO A 165 -16.45 -9.54 0.46
CA PRO A 165 -17.18 -8.80 1.49
C PRO A 165 -16.80 -9.21 2.93
N GLN A 166 -16.62 -10.52 3.17
CA GLN A 166 -16.27 -11.04 4.51
C GLN A 166 -14.88 -10.56 4.97
N ILE A 167 -13.96 -10.38 4.05
CA ILE A 167 -12.58 -9.96 4.34
C ILE A 167 -12.47 -8.45 4.38
N ALA A 168 -13.20 -7.76 3.51
CA ALA A 168 -13.27 -6.28 3.54
C ALA A 168 -13.86 -5.74 4.86
N GLU A 169 -14.50 -6.59 5.67
CA GLU A 169 -14.96 -6.23 7.02
C GLU A 169 -13.87 -6.31 8.08
N VAL A 170 -12.82 -7.09 7.84
CA VAL A 170 -11.71 -7.27 8.79
C VAL A 170 -10.79 -6.05 8.82
N GLY A 171 -10.62 -5.39 7.69
CA GLY A 171 -9.73 -4.24 7.57
C GLY A 171 -10.12 -3.33 6.40
N LEU A 172 -9.36 -2.27 6.25
CA LEU A 172 -9.52 -1.30 5.17
C LEU A 172 -9.00 -1.93 3.86
N VAL A 173 -9.79 -1.81 2.80
CA VAL A 173 -9.40 -2.32 1.48
C VAL A 173 -8.46 -1.34 0.81
N ASP A 174 -7.34 -1.85 0.34
CA ASP A 174 -6.40 -1.15 -0.51
C ASP A 174 -6.61 -1.52 -1.99
N VAL A 175 -6.57 -0.54 -2.87
CA VAL A 175 -6.82 -0.66 -4.31
C VAL A 175 -5.59 -0.19 -5.06
N GLU A 176 -4.61 -1.08 -5.18
CA GLU A 176 -3.28 -0.77 -5.70
C GLU A 176 -3.33 -0.12 -7.08
N CYS A 177 -2.60 1.00 -7.23
CA CYS A 177 -2.45 1.77 -8.47
C CYS A 177 -3.78 1.97 -9.21
N SER A 178 -4.86 2.22 -8.48
CA SER A 178 -6.21 2.25 -9.06
C SER A 178 -7.16 3.10 -8.23
N GLN A 179 -8.33 3.37 -8.74
CA GLN A 179 -9.34 4.19 -8.07
C GLN A 179 -10.73 3.56 -8.20
N LEU A 180 -11.57 3.75 -7.19
CA LEU A 180 -12.97 3.33 -7.29
C LEU A 180 -13.75 4.25 -8.24
N ALA A 181 -14.69 3.69 -8.99
CA ALA A 181 -15.53 4.43 -9.92
C ALA A 181 -16.57 5.29 -9.19
N GLU A 182 -17.05 4.82 -8.05
CA GLU A 182 -18.17 5.38 -7.31
C GLU A 182 -17.81 5.61 -5.83
N ILE A 183 -18.67 6.34 -5.11
CA ILE A 183 -18.52 6.53 -3.66
C ILE A 183 -18.62 5.18 -2.96
N SER A 184 -17.58 4.86 -2.18
CA SER A 184 -17.62 3.70 -1.29
C SER A 184 -18.34 4.03 0.02
N GLN A 185 -19.18 3.12 0.49
CA GLN A 185 -19.82 3.25 1.80
C GLN A 185 -18.80 3.13 2.96
N ARG A 186 -17.71 2.39 2.75
CA ARG A 186 -16.61 2.25 3.70
C ARG A 186 -15.41 3.04 3.22
N PRO A 187 -14.60 3.58 4.13
CA PRO A 187 -13.29 4.09 3.76
C PRO A 187 -12.48 3.02 3.01
N TRP A 188 -11.65 3.45 2.10
CA TRP A 188 -10.73 2.62 1.33
C TRP A 188 -9.43 3.38 1.12
N GLN A 189 -8.41 2.68 0.68
CA GLN A 189 -7.11 3.26 0.35
C GLN A 189 -6.73 2.91 -1.08
N THR A 190 -5.94 3.74 -1.70
CA THR A 190 -5.09 3.35 -2.82
C THR A 190 -3.64 3.60 -2.44
N ASP A 191 -2.79 2.64 -2.70
CA ASP A 191 -1.35 2.86 -2.72
C ASP A 191 -0.91 3.14 -4.16
N THR A 192 -0.08 4.17 -4.30
CA THR A 192 0.49 4.61 -5.57
C THR A 192 1.90 5.16 -5.34
N PHE A 193 2.57 5.53 -6.39
CA PHE A 193 3.93 6.04 -6.31
C PHE A 193 4.09 7.35 -7.09
N LEU A 194 5.07 8.12 -6.67
CA LEU A 194 5.48 9.34 -7.35
C LEU A 194 6.15 9.00 -8.71
N GLY A 195 7.21 8.17 -8.68
CA GLY A 195 7.94 7.75 -9.89
C GLY A 195 8.05 6.23 -10.04
N GLY A 196 8.00 5.46 -8.96
CA GLY A 196 8.08 4.00 -8.92
C GLY A 196 8.08 3.47 -7.51
N TRP A 197 7.95 2.14 -7.37
CA TRP A 197 8.04 1.49 -6.05
C TRP A 197 9.44 1.56 -5.44
N PHE A 198 10.45 1.54 -6.28
CA PHE A 198 11.86 1.61 -5.90
C PHE A 198 12.53 2.76 -6.62
N TYR A 199 13.64 3.24 -6.07
CA TYR A 199 14.44 4.28 -6.71
C TYR A 199 15.09 3.75 -8.00
N ASP A 200 14.91 4.49 -9.08
CA ASP A 200 15.53 4.28 -10.38
C ASP A 200 15.94 5.63 -10.96
N GLU A 201 17.21 5.81 -11.32
CA GLU A 201 17.73 7.04 -11.91
C GLU A 201 17.06 7.41 -13.25
N GLY A 202 16.42 6.45 -13.91
CA GLY A 202 15.71 6.64 -15.17
C GLY A 202 14.20 6.80 -15.03
N CYS A 203 13.64 6.81 -13.83
CA CYS A 203 12.20 6.88 -13.66
C CYS A 203 11.64 8.26 -14.05
N SER A 204 10.42 8.25 -14.58
CA SER A 204 9.64 9.46 -14.82
C SER A 204 8.67 9.65 -13.67
N TYR A 205 8.63 10.85 -13.11
CA TYR A 205 7.69 11.21 -12.05
C TYR A 205 6.31 11.56 -12.62
N LYS A 206 5.25 11.28 -11.86
CA LYS A 206 3.90 11.75 -12.19
C LYS A 206 3.83 13.27 -11.98
N PRO A 207 3.31 14.03 -12.93
CA PRO A 207 3.19 15.48 -12.75
C PRO A 207 2.37 15.85 -11.51
N VAL A 208 2.75 16.93 -10.82
CA VAL A 208 2.09 17.45 -9.61
C VAL A 208 0.58 17.55 -9.77
N ASN A 209 0.10 18.09 -10.88
CA ASN A 209 -1.33 18.23 -11.12
C ASN A 209 -2.04 16.87 -11.26
N GLN A 210 -1.40 15.85 -11.83
CA GLN A 210 -1.97 14.51 -11.87
C GLN A 210 -2.14 13.92 -10.46
N LEU A 211 -1.16 14.08 -9.57
CA LEU A 211 -1.23 13.61 -8.19
C LEU A 211 -2.32 14.33 -7.39
N ILE A 212 -2.47 15.63 -7.60
CA ILE A 212 -3.55 16.43 -6.99
C ILE A 212 -4.92 15.99 -7.52
N GLU A 213 -5.06 15.82 -8.84
CA GLU A 213 -6.27 15.33 -9.49
C GLU A 213 -6.68 13.95 -8.92
N MET A 214 -5.71 13.05 -8.78
CA MET A 214 -5.91 11.73 -8.16
C MET A 214 -6.36 11.85 -6.71
N LEU A 215 -5.67 12.65 -5.90
CA LEU A 215 -6.02 12.87 -4.49
C LEU A 215 -7.46 13.37 -4.34
N VAL A 216 -7.84 14.37 -5.12
CA VAL A 216 -9.18 14.96 -5.09
C VAL A 216 -10.26 13.95 -5.50
N ASP A 217 -10.02 13.19 -6.58
CA ASP A 217 -10.96 12.15 -7.04
C ASP A 217 -11.13 11.04 -6.00
N ILE A 218 -10.03 10.56 -5.42
CA ILE A 218 -10.01 9.53 -4.38
C ILE A 218 -10.79 9.98 -3.14
N VAL A 219 -10.51 11.18 -2.62
CA VAL A 219 -11.15 11.70 -1.41
C VAL A 219 -12.64 11.93 -1.62
N SER A 220 -13.05 12.42 -2.80
CA SER A 220 -14.47 12.59 -3.16
C SER A 220 -15.27 11.28 -3.12
N LYS A 221 -14.60 10.13 -3.21
CA LYS A 221 -15.18 8.79 -3.22
C LYS A 221 -14.97 8.01 -1.90
N ASN A 222 -14.66 8.72 -0.80
CA ASN A 222 -14.38 8.16 0.53
C ASN A 222 -13.03 7.41 0.63
N GLY A 223 -12.07 7.74 -0.23
CA GLY A 223 -10.75 7.11 -0.26
C GLY A 223 -9.68 7.92 0.44
N CYS A 224 -8.57 7.25 0.74
CA CYS A 224 -7.30 7.81 1.18
C CYS A 224 -6.22 7.45 0.15
N MET A 225 -5.30 8.36 -0.10
CA MET A 225 -4.14 8.10 -0.97
C MET A 225 -2.89 7.89 -0.14
N MET A 226 -2.24 6.76 -0.32
CA MET A 226 -0.90 6.47 0.19
C MET A 226 0.10 6.63 -0.96
N LEU A 227 0.93 7.66 -0.89
CA LEU A 227 1.89 8.00 -1.93
C LEU A 227 3.29 7.50 -1.54
N ASN A 228 3.79 6.51 -2.28
CA ASN A 228 5.16 6.04 -2.13
C ASN A 228 6.15 7.06 -2.73
N VAL A 229 7.15 7.41 -1.94
CA VAL A 229 8.27 8.27 -2.34
C VAL A 229 9.55 7.47 -2.22
N SER A 230 10.11 7.08 -3.35
CA SER A 230 11.32 6.27 -3.39
C SER A 230 12.54 7.06 -2.92
N GLN A 231 13.36 6.44 -2.09
CA GLN A 231 14.57 7.03 -1.54
C GLN A 231 15.80 6.49 -2.27
N ARG A 232 16.79 7.36 -2.45
CA ARG A 232 18.13 6.95 -2.92
C ARG A 232 18.79 5.98 -1.92
N PRO A 233 19.78 5.20 -2.35
CA PRO A 233 20.49 4.28 -1.46
C PRO A 233 21.14 4.92 -0.23
N ASP A 234 21.42 6.22 -0.29
CA ASP A 234 21.95 7.00 0.84
C ASP A 234 20.87 7.54 1.79
N GLY A 235 19.59 7.27 1.50
CA GLY A 235 18.43 7.72 2.27
C GLY A 235 17.95 9.12 1.93
N THR A 236 18.52 9.79 0.93
CA THR A 236 18.03 11.10 0.47
C THR A 236 16.86 10.94 -0.50
N ILE A 237 16.08 12.00 -0.63
CA ILE A 237 15.05 12.12 -1.65
C ILE A 237 15.65 12.87 -2.86
N ASP A 238 15.31 12.44 -4.04
CA ASP A 238 15.66 13.06 -5.31
C ASP A 238 15.16 14.50 -5.39
N GLU A 239 15.87 15.37 -6.08
CA GLU A 239 15.54 16.80 -6.15
C GLU A 239 14.20 17.05 -6.86
N GLU A 240 13.90 16.28 -7.92
CA GLU A 240 12.63 16.37 -8.64
C GLU A 240 11.47 15.88 -7.75
N ALA A 241 11.63 14.73 -7.09
CA ALA A 241 10.65 14.24 -6.13
C ALA A 241 10.40 15.23 -4.97
N ARG A 242 11.47 15.87 -4.47
CA ARG A 242 11.35 16.91 -3.44
C ARG A 242 10.54 18.09 -3.94
N TRP A 243 10.85 18.58 -5.13
CA TRP A 243 10.13 19.71 -5.73
C TRP A 243 8.65 19.40 -5.90
N GLU A 244 8.29 18.21 -6.40
CA GLU A 244 6.90 17.81 -6.57
C GLU A 244 6.16 17.73 -5.24
N LEU A 245 6.77 17.17 -4.21
CA LEU A 245 6.19 17.13 -2.86
C LEU A 245 5.99 18.53 -2.27
N GLU A 246 6.93 19.46 -2.50
CA GLU A 246 6.81 20.85 -2.07
C GLU A 246 5.66 21.56 -2.80
N GLU A 247 5.47 21.33 -4.10
CA GLU A 247 4.34 21.90 -4.87
C GLU A 247 3.00 21.32 -4.41
N ILE A 248 2.91 20.02 -4.18
CA ILE A 248 1.72 19.40 -3.58
C ILE A 248 1.47 20.02 -2.19
N GLY A 249 2.50 20.19 -1.38
CA GLY A 249 2.40 20.82 -0.06
C GLY A 249 1.88 22.25 -0.13
N LYS A 250 2.30 23.06 -1.10
CA LYS A 250 1.78 24.43 -1.33
C LYS A 250 0.29 24.38 -1.69
N TRP A 251 -0.11 23.49 -2.58
CA TRP A 251 -1.53 23.33 -2.92
C TRP A 251 -2.36 22.91 -1.71
N ILE A 252 -1.90 21.92 -0.94
CA ILE A 252 -2.58 21.45 0.27
C ILE A 252 -2.68 22.56 1.34
N SER A 253 -1.68 23.44 1.45
CA SER A 253 -1.73 24.55 2.41
C SER A 253 -2.87 25.54 2.12
N ILE A 254 -3.35 25.59 0.89
CA ILE A 254 -4.47 26.44 0.46
C ILE A 254 -5.80 25.66 0.43
N CYS A 255 -5.78 24.46 -0.17
CA CYS A 255 -6.98 23.67 -0.49
C CYS A 255 -7.25 22.53 0.49
N GLY A 256 -6.36 22.29 1.46
CA GLY A 256 -6.43 21.15 2.38
C GLY A 256 -7.68 21.11 3.26
N GLU A 257 -8.36 22.24 3.46
CA GLU A 257 -9.65 22.29 4.16
C GLU A 257 -10.70 21.40 3.47
N GLY A 258 -10.69 21.38 2.13
CA GLY A 258 -11.58 20.52 1.35
C GLY A 258 -11.17 19.05 1.27
N ILE A 259 -9.98 18.69 1.80
CA ILE A 259 -9.42 17.34 1.83
C ILE A 259 -9.51 16.76 3.24
N TYR A 260 -8.88 17.44 4.24
CA TYR A 260 -8.76 16.94 5.58
C TYR A 260 -10.05 17.11 6.40
N GLY A 261 -10.43 16.06 7.11
CA GLY A 261 -11.60 16.10 7.98
C GLY A 261 -12.94 16.18 7.27
N THR A 262 -12.97 15.93 5.97
CA THR A 262 -14.17 15.94 5.12
C THR A 262 -14.84 14.57 5.01
N ARG A 263 -15.94 14.54 4.30
CA ARG A 263 -16.70 13.35 3.90
C ARG A 263 -17.10 13.50 2.43
N PRO A 264 -17.34 12.40 1.71
CA PRO A 264 -17.98 12.49 0.39
C PRO A 264 -19.31 13.25 0.48
N PHE A 265 -19.56 14.06 -0.51
CA PHE A 265 -20.90 14.61 -0.69
C PHE A 265 -21.83 13.52 -1.25
N ARG A 266 -23.15 13.77 -1.32
CA ARG A 266 -24.14 12.81 -1.85
C ARG A 266 -23.85 12.30 -3.28
N VAL A 267 -23.10 13.07 -4.05
CA VAL A 267 -22.50 12.71 -5.33
C VAL A 267 -21.03 13.07 -5.30
N PHE A 268 -20.16 12.25 -5.88
CA PHE A 268 -18.72 12.52 -5.83
C PHE A 268 -18.28 13.65 -6.76
N GLY A 269 -19.11 14.02 -7.74
CA GLY A 269 -18.75 15.05 -8.69
C GLY A 269 -19.76 15.21 -9.82
N GLU A 270 -19.42 16.11 -10.72
CA GLU A 270 -20.11 16.39 -11.98
C GLU A 270 -19.12 16.28 -13.16
N GLY A 271 -19.66 16.27 -14.38
CA GLY A 271 -18.91 16.15 -15.64
C GLY A 271 -18.93 14.74 -16.21
N ASP A 272 -18.33 14.60 -17.39
CA ASP A 272 -18.38 13.37 -18.19
C ASP A 272 -17.14 12.48 -17.99
N THR A 273 -16.05 13.03 -17.45
CA THR A 273 -14.81 12.27 -17.26
C THR A 273 -14.96 11.21 -16.18
N ARG A 274 -14.71 9.98 -16.56
CA ARG A 274 -14.71 8.82 -15.65
C ARG A 274 -13.31 8.27 -15.50
N VAL A 275 -12.92 8.03 -14.27
CA VAL A 275 -11.73 7.26 -13.97
C VAL A 275 -12.11 5.79 -13.99
N THR A 276 -11.53 5.03 -14.90
CA THR A 276 -11.76 3.59 -15.01
C THR A 276 -10.77 2.83 -14.13
N ILE A 277 -11.31 1.88 -13.37
CA ILE A 277 -10.50 0.96 -12.59
C ILE A 277 -9.98 -0.14 -13.54
N GLN A 278 -8.70 -0.06 -13.89
CA GLN A 278 -8.01 -1.22 -14.44
C GLN A 278 -6.72 -1.37 -13.62
N GLY A 279 -6.56 -2.52 -12.98
CA GLY A 279 -5.42 -2.77 -12.09
C GLY A 279 -4.09 -2.37 -12.72
N PHE A 280 -3.25 -1.68 -11.97
CA PHE A 280 -1.94 -1.14 -12.37
C PHE A 280 -1.91 -0.15 -13.54
N THR A 281 -3.06 0.31 -14.04
CA THR A 281 -3.13 1.32 -15.10
C THR A 281 -3.59 2.65 -14.53
N GLU A 282 -2.67 3.41 -14.00
CA GLU A 282 -2.90 4.79 -13.56
C GLU A 282 -2.79 5.74 -14.76
N GLU A 283 -3.68 5.56 -15.73
CA GLU A 283 -3.78 6.50 -16.84
C GLU A 283 -4.27 7.85 -16.32
N ARG A 284 -3.59 8.91 -16.74
CA ARG A 284 -4.04 10.26 -16.43
C ARG A 284 -5.38 10.51 -17.09
N ALA A 285 -6.39 10.89 -16.29
CA ALA A 285 -7.67 11.29 -16.79
C ALA A 285 -7.58 12.60 -17.60
N SER A 286 -8.32 12.68 -18.70
CA SER A 286 -8.43 13.91 -19.51
C SER A 286 -9.55 14.79 -18.96
N TRP A 287 -9.25 15.52 -17.89
CA TRP A 287 -10.21 16.40 -17.24
C TRP A 287 -10.60 17.60 -18.10
N THR A 288 -11.83 18.04 -17.96
CA THR A 288 -12.37 19.24 -18.60
C THR A 288 -12.85 20.24 -17.56
N ALA A 289 -13.09 21.47 -17.98
CA ALA A 289 -13.64 22.52 -17.13
C ALA A 289 -15.09 22.26 -16.64
N LYS A 290 -15.73 21.18 -17.10
CA LYS A 290 -17.04 20.72 -16.65
C LYS A 290 -16.96 19.66 -15.56
N ASP A 291 -15.75 19.16 -15.31
CA ASP A 291 -15.53 18.11 -14.33
C ASP A 291 -15.24 18.74 -12.96
N PHE A 292 -16.08 18.39 -12.00
CA PHE A 292 -15.93 18.77 -10.60
C PHE A 292 -15.87 17.53 -9.71
N ARG A 293 -15.22 17.70 -8.56
CA ARG A 293 -15.28 16.73 -7.46
C ARG A 293 -15.75 17.43 -6.19
N PHE A 294 -16.53 16.71 -5.39
CA PHE A 294 -17.20 17.29 -4.23
C PHE A 294 -16.84 16.55 -2.95
N THR A 295 -16.56 17.35 -1.93
CA THR A 295 -16.49 16.88 -0.53
C THR A 295 -17.34 17.80 0.33
N THR A 296 -17.61 17.38 1.56
CA THR A 296 -18.33 18.22 2.54
C THR A 296 -17.63 18.15 3.89
N ASP A 297 -17.78 19.16 4.72
CA ASP A 297 -17.36 19.09 6.10
C ASP A 297 -18.16 18.01 6.87
N LYS A 298 -17.68 17.61 8.05
CA LYS A 298 -18.37 16.58 8.86
C LYS A 298 -19.80 16.93 9.26
N SER A 299 -20.14 18.21 9.28
CA SER A 299 -21.50 18.68 9.62
C SER A 299 -22.43 18.71 8.42
N GLY A 300 -21.92 18.55 7.21
CA GLY A 300 -22.69 18.64 5.95
C GLY A 300 -23.12 20.07 5.60
N LYS A 301 -22.57 21.10 6.23
CA LYS A 301 -22.95 22.49 6.02
C LYS A 301 -22.09 23.22 5.00
N ILE A 302 -20.89 22.76 4.75
CA ILE A 302 -19.94 23.33 3.81
C ILE A 302 -19.73 22.33 2.69
N LEU A 303 -19.95 22.76 1.45
CA LEU A 303 -19.64 22.01 0.23
C LEU A 303 -18.32 22.55 -0.33
N TYR A 304 -17.35 21.68 -0.52
CA TYR A 304 -16.14 21.98 -1.26
C TYR A 304 -16.28 21.44 -2.68
N ALA A 305 -16.01 22.30 -3.65
CA ALA A 305 -16.07 21.96 -5.08
C ALA A 305 -14.68 22.17 -5.69
N PHE A 306 -14.09 21.08 -6.16
CA PHE A 306 -12.80 21.10 -6.84
C PHE A 306 -13.06 21.05 -8.35
N MET A 307 -12.67 22.11 -9.06
CA MET A 307 -12.68 22.14 -10.50
C MET A 307 -11.44 21.41 -11.04
N MET A 308 -11.64 20.40 -11.88
CA MET A 308 -10.59 19.48 -12.30
C MET A 308 -9.76 20.00 -13.48
N ALA A 309 -10.22 21.04 -14.18
CA ALA A 309 -9.45 21.75 -15.20
C ALA A 309 -9.90 23.21 -15.29
N GLU A 310 -8.97 24.11 -15.66
CA GLU A 310 -9.25 25.53 -15.78
C GLU A 310 -10.14 25.81 -17.00
N PRO A 311 -11.25 26.57 -16.83
CA PRO A 311 -12.11 26.98 -17.94
C PRO A 311 -11.45 28.11 -18.75
N ALA A 312 -11.58 28.03 -20.07
CA ALA A 312 -10.98 29.02 -20.99
C ALA A 312 -11.51 30.46 -20.79
N ASP A 313 -12.70 30.61 -20.25
CA ASP A 313 -13.36 31.90 -19.97
C ASP A 313 -13.25 32.33 -18.49
N HIS A 314 -12.44 31.59 -17.69
CA HIS A 314 -12.26 31.79 -16.24
C HIS A 314 -13.55 31.80 -15.43
N ARG A 315 -14.60 31.11 -15.89
CA ARG A 315 -15.89 30.97 -15.18
C ARG A 315 -16.12 29.53 -14.77
N ALA A 316 -16.28 29.30 -13.47
CA ALA A 316 -16.77 28.05 -12.94
C ALA A 316 -18.31 28.03 -13.02
N VAL A 317 -18.88 26.97 -13.57
CA VAL A 317 -20.31 26.71 -13.60
C VAL A 317 -20.56 25.33 -12.97
N ILE A 318 -21.27 25.31 -11.84
CA ILE A 318 -21.62 24.14 -11.05
C ILE A 318 -23.15 23.98 -11.09
#